data_9e0b7e1a56650f760b22b72b8c0cfba9
#
_entry.id   9e0b7e1a56650f760b22b72b8c0cfba9
#
_cell.length_a   1.000
_cell.length_b   1.000
_cell.length_c   1.000
_cell.angle_alpha   90.00
_cell.angle_beta   90.00
_cell.angle_gamma   90.00
#
_symmetry.space_group_name_H-M   'P 1'
#
loop_
_entity.id
_entity.type
_entity.pdbx_description
1 polymer ?
#
loop_
_entity_poly.entity_id
_entity_poly.type
_entity_poly.pdbx_seq_one_letter_code
_entity_poly.pdbx_strand_id
1 'polypeptide(L)'
;KVEESTMTKTEKKQRLTEIKDLVLGFCDKHLNEELAGYTLKLCETLDRKRKISITRGGKEIWAASIVYVIARLNFLFDPENELFLTADIICDYFGTKKSTIAAKATHIERICNLGLGAEGVCSPEISDALTLVELPNGLVIPKSMVPRLDFVVEAANDEEEKELEEFMAEQQRFKEREMAEKKARRAEINRKIAEENKKKKKKENDKQLGLFDFYENDETS
;
A
#
# COMPACT_ATOMS: atom_id res chain seq x y z
N LYS A 1 14.74 -10.88 -37.09
CA LYS A 1 13.97 -11.85 -36.28
C LYS A 1 14.73 -12.03 -34.99
N VAL A 2 14.29 -11.36 -33.94
CA VAL A 2 14.80 -11.58 -32.58
C VAL A 2 14.13 -12.87 -32.11
N GLU A 3 14.92 -13.89 -31.84
CA GLU A 3 14.46 -15.14 -31.24
C GLU A 3 13.80 -14.82 -29.90
N GLU A 4 12.51 -15.03 -29.84
CA GLU A 4 11.70 -14.92 -28.64
C GLU A 4 12.04 -16.15 -27.79
N SER A 5 13.07 -16.03 -26.94
CA SER A 5 13.42 -17.05 -25.96
C SER A 5 12.22 -17.22 -25.02
N THR A 6 11.47 -18.29 -25.25
CA THR A 6 10.41 -18.73 -24.35
C THR A 6 11.05 -19.22 -23.06
N MET A 7 11.04 -18.39 -22.03
CA MET A 7 11.49 -18.79 -20.69
C MET A 7 10.78 -20.06 -20.24
N THR A 8 11.54 -20.98 -19.67
CA THR A 8 11.00 -22.24 -19.16
C THR A 8 10.03 -21.98 -17.99
N LYS A 9 9.15 -22.94 -17.71
CA LYS A 9 8.20 -22.86 -16.59
C LYS A 9 8.91 -22.68 -15.24
N THR A 10 10.13 -23.19 -15.11
CA THR A 10 10.96 -23.11 -13.93
C THR A 10 11.50 -21.67 -13.74
N GLU A 11 12.01 -21.07 -14.79
CA GLU A 11 12.52 -19.69 -14.78
C GLU A 11 11.40 -18.68 -14.45
N LYS A 12 10.19 -18.91 -14.97
CA LYS A 12 9.02 -18.08 -14.62
C LYS A 12 8.71 -18.16 -13.12
N LYS A 13 8.72 -19.37 -12.55
CA LYS A 13 8.48 -19.57 -11.11
C LYS A 13 9.57 -18.90 -10.26
N GLN A 14 10.83 -19.09 -10.62
CA GLN A 14 11.95 -18.47 -9.92
C GLN A 14 11.81 -16.95 -9.93
N ARG A 15 11.52 -16.35 -11.06
CA ARG A 15 11.33 -14.91 -11.19
C ARG A 15 10.16 -14.39 -10.35
N LEU A 16 9.05 -15.13 -10.31
CA LEU A 16 7.93 -14.78 -9.45
C LEU A 16 8.32 -14.80 -7.96
N THR A 17 9.09 -15.79 -7.54
CA THR A 17 9.63 -15.85 -6.18
C THR A 17 10.50 -14.62 -5.88
N GLU A 18 11.43 -14.28 -6.75
CA GLU A 18 12.26 -13.09 -6.57
C GLU A 18 11.43 -11.80 -6.48
N ILE A 19 10.35 -11.66 -7.26
CA ILE A 19 9.45 -10.51 -7.17
C ILE A 19 8.70 -10.52 -5.83
N LYS A 20 8.21 -11.67 -5.37
CA LYS A 20 7.55 -11.81 -4.07
C LYS A 20 8.49 -11.43 -2.91
N ASP A 21 9.74 -11.88 -2.95
CA ASP A 21 10.74 -11.54 -1.93
C ASP A 21 11.02 -10.04 -1.88
N LEU A 22 11.15 -9.38 -3.05
CA LEU A 22 11.31 -7.93 -3.13
C LEU A 22 10.10 -7.19 -2.56
N VAL A 23 8.89 -7.63 -2.88
CA VAL A 23 7.64 -7.05 -2.36
C VAL A 23 7.56 -7.22 -0.84
N LEU A 24 7.81 -8.43 -0.33
CA LEU A 24 7.80 -8.70 1.12
C LEU A 24 8.82 -7.85 1.86
N GLY A 25 10.04 -7.75 1.35
CA GLY A 25 11.07 -6.90 1.96
C GLY A 25 10.71 -5.41 2.02
N PHE A 26 9.86 -4.93 1.09
CA PHE A 26 9.27 -3.59 1.18
C PHE A 26 8.16 -3.54 2.23
N CYS A 27 7.24 -4.53 2.21
CA CYS A 27 6.10 -4.58 3.11
C CYS A 27 6.54 -4.63 4.57
N ASP A 28 7.53 -5.44 4.91
CA ASP A 28 8.09 -5.55 6.27
C ASP A 28 8.59 -4.22 6.83
N LYS A 29 9.04 -3.31 5.96
CA LYS A 29 9.58 -2.01 6.37
C LYS A 29 8.54 -0.89 6.41
N HIS A 30 7.53 -0.96 5.56
CA HIS A 30 6.67 0.19 5.25
C HIS A 30 5.19 -0.08 5.38
N LEU A 31 4.76 -1.35 5.40
CA LEU A 31 3.36 -1.74 5.41
C LEU A 31 3.05 -2.68 6.59
N ASN A 32 1.79 -3.07 6.72
CA ASN A 32 1.34 -4.08 7.67
C ASN A 32 1.16 -5.45 6.99
N GLU A 33 0.89 -6.49 7.81
CA GLU A 33 0.66 -7.86 7.32
C GLU A 33 -0.51 -7.97 6.36
N GLU A 34 -1.58 -7.22 6.59
CA GLU A 34 -2.77 -7.24 5.76
C GLU A 34 -2.45 -6.78 4.33
N LEU A 35 -1.78 -5.63 4.18
CA LEU A 35 -1.36 -5.10 2.89
C LEU A 35 -0.29 -5.99 2.23
N ALA A 36 0.57 -6.63 3.02
CA ALA A 36 1.49 -7.64 2.51
C ALA A 36 0.74 -8.83 1.91
N GLY A 37 -0.32 -9.29 2.57
CA GLY A 37 -1.22 -10.33 2.07
C GLY A 37 -1.86 -9.95 0.72
N TYR A 38 -2.34 -8.71 0.56
CA TYR A 38 -2.91 -8.22 -0.70
C TYR A 38 -1.87 -8.15 -1.81
N THR A 39 -0.64 -7.72 -1.51
CA THR A 39 0.45 -7.70 -2.51
C THR A 39 0.81 -9.10 -2.99
N LEU A 40 0.87 -10.09 -2.11
CA LEU A 40 1.11 -11.49 -2.46
C LEU A 40 -0.02 -12.07 -3.31
N LYS A 41 -1.28 -11.81 -2.95
CA LYS A 41 -2.46 -12.24 -3.70
C LYS A 41 -2.46 -11.64 -5.11
N LEU A 42 -2.05 -10.38 -5.26
CA LEU A 42 -1.89 -9.75 -6.56
C LEU A 42 -0.77 -10.42 -7.38
N CYS A 43 0.38 -10.75 -6.77
CA CYS A 43 1.45 -11.51 -7.43
C CYS A 43 0.95 -12.84 -7.99
N GLU A 44 0.15 -13.58 -7.22
CA GLU A 44 -0.44 -14.85 -7.64
C GLU A 44 -1.47 -14.69 -8.76
N THR A 45 -2.25 -13.62 -8.69
CA THR A 45 -3.21 -13.28 -9.75
C THR A 45 -2.49 -12.99 -11.05
N LEU A 46 -1.38 -12.25 -11.01
CA LEU A 46 -0.54 -11.95 -12.17
C LEU A 46 0.09 -13.21 -12.77
N ASP A 47 0.51 -14.17 -11.95
CA ASP A 47 1.07 -15.43 -12.43
C ASP A 47 0.06 -16.24 -13.27
N ARG A 48 -1.21 -16.20 -12.88
CA ARG A 48 -2.32 -16.90 -13.58
C ARG A 48 -2.75 -16.21 -14.88
N LYS A 49 -2.44 -14.92 -15.07
CA LYS A 49 -2.87 -14.17 -16.26
C LYS A 49 -1.95 -14.47 -17.46
N ARG A 50 -2.53 -15.02 -18.53
CA ARG A 50 -1.80 -15.31 -19.77
C ARG A 50 -1.43 -14.05 -20.57
N LYS A 51 -2.22 -12.98 -20.44
CA LYS A 51 -2.05 -11.72 -21.19
C LYS A 51 -0.88 -10.88 -20.69
N ILE A 52 -0.31 -11.19 -19.54
CA ILE A 52 0.80 -10.46 -18.94
C ILE A 52 1.99 -11.38 -18.77
N SER A 53 3.14 -10.93 -19.27
CA SER A 53 4.38 -11.69 -19.09
C SER A 53 5.21 -11.04 -17.99
N ILE A 54 5.13 -11.62 -16.80
CA ILE A 54 5.95 -11.19 -15.66
C ILE A 54 7.45 -11.44 -15.89
N THR A 55 7.78 -12.19 -16.94
CA THR A 55 9.14 -12.52 -17.34
C THR A 55 9.85 -11.38 -18.07
N ARG A 56 9.11 -10.38 -18.59
CA ARG A 56 9.65 -9.23 -19.31
C ARG A 56 9.80 -8.00 -18.42
N GLY A 57 10.90 -7.28 -18.60
CA GLY A 57 11.23 -6.06 -17.83
C GLY A 57 11.93 -6.34 -16.50
N GLY A 58 12.37 -5.32 -15.77
CA GLY A 58 13.05 -5.44 -14.48
C GLY A 58 12.12 -6.02 -13.41
N LYS A 59 12.63 -6.89 -12.53
CA LYS A 59 11.86 -7.44 -11.41
C LYS A 59 11.51 -6.36 -10.38
N GLU A 60 12.41 -5.38 -10.22
CA GLU A 60 12.22 -4.22 -9.37
C GLU A 60 11.04 -3.35 -9.84
N ILE A 61 10.89 -3.19 -11.16
CA ILE A 61 9.76 -2.46 -11.75
C ILE A 61 8.45 -3.21 -11.49
N TRP A 62 8.45 -4.54 -11.57
CA TRP A 62 7.27 -5.33 -11.25
C TRP A 62 6.90 -5.23 -9.79
N ALA A 63 7.88 -5.42 -8.89
CA ALA A 63 7.67 -5.33 -7.44
C ALA A 63 7.15 -3.93 -7.05
N ALA A 64 7.81 -2.88 -7.50
CA ALA A 64 7.39 -1.49 -7.26
C ALA A 64 5.97 -1.20 -7.79
N SER A 65 5.64 -1.72 -8.98
CA SER A 65 4.31 -1.49 -9.58
C SER A 65 3.20 -2.23 -8.84
N ILE A 66 3.46 -3.44 -8.33
CA ILE A 66 2.52 -4.21 -7.51
C ILE A 66 2.23 -3.45 -6.21
N VAL A 67 3.29 -3.01 -5.51
CA VAL A 67 3.15 -2.18 -4.29
C VAL A 67 2.39 -0.89 -4.60
N TYR A 68 2.70 -0.24 -5.72
CA TYR A 68 2.03 1.00 -6.13
C TYR A 68 0.52 0.79 -6.39
N VAL A 69 0.12 -0.34 -6.99
CA VAL A 69 -1.31 -0.70 -7.17
C VAL A 69 -1.99 -0.82 -5.82
N ILE A 70 -1.42 -1.60 -4.90
CA ILE A 70 -2.00 -1.80 -3.57
C ILE A 70 -2.06 -0.48 -2.80
N ALA A 71 -1.01 0.34 -2.86
CA ALA A 71 -0.99 1.66 -2.22
C ALA A 71 -2.10 2.57 -2.76
N ARG A 72 -2.33 2.59 -4.08
CA ARG A 72 -3.38 3.39 -4.71
C ARG A 72 -4.78 2.91 -4.35
N LEU A 73 -5.03 1.60 -4.40
CA LEU A 73 -6.34 1.00 -4.13
C LEU A 73 -6.73 1.09 -2.65
N ASN A 74 -5.75 1.22 -1.75
CA ASN A 74 -5.97 1.36 -0.31
C ASN A 74 -5.73 2.79 0.20
N PHE A 75 -5.72 3.80 -0.69
CA PHE A 75 -5.56 5.22 -0.36
C PHE A 75 -4.32 5.53 0.49
N LEU A 76 -3.21 4.75 0.35
CA LEU A 76 -2.00 4.98 1.12
C LEU A 76 -1.27 6.28 0.72
N PHE A 77 -1.63 6.88 -0.41
CA PHE A 77 -1.09 8.17 -0.84
C PHE A 77 -1.81 9.36 -0.23
N ASP A 78 -2.91 9.11 0.49
CA ASP A 78 -3.63 10.13 1.24
C ASP A 78 -2.88 10.44 2.54
N PRO A 79 -2.52 11.71 2.82
CA PRO A 79 -1.88 12.10 4.08
C PRO A 79 -2.70 11.77 5.33
N GLU A 80 -4.03 11.63 5.19
CA GLU A 80 -4.92 11.23 6.28
C GLU A 80 -4.85 9.74 6.60
N ASN A 81 -4.30 8.92 5.70
CA ASN A 81 -4.16 7.48 5.91
C ASN A 81 -3.10 7.18 6.97
N GLU A 82 -3.39 6.29 7.91
CA GLU A 82 -2.47 5.88 8.98
C GLU A 82 -1.16 5.27 8.46
N LEU A 83 -1.23 4.60 7.32
CA LEU A 83 -0.08 3.98 6.64
C LEU A 83 0.39 4.85 5.46
N PHE A 84 0.29 6.17 5.62
CA PHE A 84 0.67 7.10 4.55
C PHE A 84 2.02 6.76 3.92
N LEU A 85 2.01 6.64 2.61
CA LEU A 85 3.14 6.28 1.79
C LEU A 85 3.25 7.26 0.61
N THR A 86 4.46 7.61 0.18
CA THR A 86 4.63 8.40 -1.04
C THR A 86 5.15 7.53 -2.18
N ALA A 87 4.83 7.91 -3.42
CA ALA A 87 5.36 7.24 -4.59
C ALA A 87 6.90 7.30 -4.66
N ASP A 88 7.49 8.34 -4.05
CA ASP A 88 8.95 8.52 -4.02
C ASP A 88 9.62 7.48 -3.11
N ILE A 89 9.00 7.14 -1.96
CA ILE A 89 9.49 6.07 -1.08
C ILE A 89 9.53 4.72 -1.83
N ILE A 90 8.49 4.42 -2.62
CA ILE A 90 8.46 3.21 -3.45
C ILE A 90 9.59 3.27 -4.50
N CYS A 91 9.71 4.38 -5.21
CA CYS A 91 10.72 4.56 -6.24
C CYS A 91 12.15 4.43 -5.69
N ASP A 92 12.42 5.08 -4.56
CA ASP A 92 13.74 5.09 -3.93
C ASP A 92 14.13 3.69 -3.43
N TYR A 93 13.17 2.95 -2.85
CA TYR A 93 13.42 1.58 -2.38
C TYR A 93 13.78 0.61 -3.51
N PHE A 94 13.04 0.66 -4.62
CA PHE A 94 13.24 -0.26 -5.75
C PHE A 94 14.18 0.27 -6.83
N GLY A 95 14.73 1.48 -6.69
CA GLY A 95 15.59 2.10 -7.71
C GLY A 95 14.85 2.36 -9.04
N THR A 96 13.58 2.75 -9.01
CA THR A 96 12.71 2.89 -10.19
C THR A 96 12.25 4.34 -10.40
N LYS A 97 11.63 4.60 -11.56
CA LYS A 97 11.07 5.93 -11.88
C LYS A 97 9.55 5.92 -11.72
N LYS A 98 9.00 6.97 -11.13
CA LYS A 98 7.56 7.15 -10.87
C LYS A 98 6.70 6.96 -12.12
N SER A 99 7.09 7.53 -13.27
CA SER A 99 6.36 7.36 -14.53
C SER A 99 6.31 5.91 -14.99
N THR A 100 7.42 5.17 -14.82
CA THR A 100 7.52 3.76 -15.22
C THR A 100 6.64 2.87 -14.37
N ILE A 101 6.68 3.04 -13.03
CA ILE A 101 5.86 2.23 -12.13
C ILE A 101 4.37 2.56 -12.26
N ALA A 102 4.00 3.85 -12.43
CA ALA A 102 2.61 4.26 -12.61
C ALA A 102 1.99 3.70 -13.90
N ALA A 103 2.72 3.77 -15.01
CA ALA A 103 2.28 3.18 -16.29
C ALA A 103 2.10 1.66 -16.19
N LYS A 104 3.04 0.96 -15.54
CA LYS A 104 2.95 -0.48 -15.32
C LYS A 104 1.82 -0.83 -14.36
N ALA A 105 1.60 -0.06 -13.29
CA ALA A 105 0.51 -0.22 -12.34
C ALA A 105 -0.86 -0.12 -13.03
N THR A 106 -1.08 0.90 -13.85
CA THR A 106 -2.31 1.04 -14.65
C THR A 106 -2.51 -0.15 -15.60
N HIS A 107 -1.44 -0.68 -16.17
CA HIS A 107 -1.51 -1.88 -17.01
C HIS A 107 -1.91 -3.13 -16.20
N ILE A 108 -1.38 -3.31 -14.99
CA ILE A 108 -1.74 -4.38 -14.05
C ILE A 108 -3.22 -4.28 -13.69
N GLU A 109 -3.69 -3.12 -13.27
CA GLU A 109 -5.10 -2.90 -12.90
C GLU A 109 -6.04 -3.26 -14.04
N ARG A 110 -5.75 -2.80 -15.24
CA ARG A 110 -6.58 -3.09 -16.42
C ARG A 110 -6.65 -4.58 -16.73
N ILE A 111 -5.53 -5.32 -16.68
CA ILE A 111 -5.49 -6.75 -17.01
C ILE A 111 -6.13 -7.60 -15.91
N CYS A 112 -5.92 -7.22 -14.65
CA CYS A 112 -6.50 -7.92 -13.52
C CYS A 112 -7.95 -7.47 -13.23
N ASN A 113 -8.45 -6.46 -13.95
CA ASN A 113 -9.76 -5.84 -13.73
C ASN A 113 -9.92 -5.37 -12.27
N LEU A 114 -8.89 -4.65 -11.79
CA LEU A 114 -8.88 -4.10 -10.43
C LEU A 114 -9.45 -2.68 -10.46
N GLY A 115 -10.24 -2.37 -9.45
CA GLY A 115 -10.77 -1.05 -9.18
C GLY A 115 -10.85 -0.79 -7.68
N LEU A 116 -11.29 0.37 -7.31
CA LEU A 116 -11.57 0.72 -5.91
C LEU A 116 -12.61 -0.26 -5.33
N GLY A 117 -12.35 -0.77 -4.14
CA GLY A 117 -13.20 -1.76 -3.49
C GLY A 117 -13.04 -3.19 -4.01
N ALA A 118 -12.08 -3.47 -4.92
CA ALA A 118 -11.85 -4.81 -5.43
C ALA A 118 -11.48 -5.78 -4.30
N GLU A 119 -12.27 -6.84 -4.18
CA GLU A 119 -12.11 -7.83 -3.12
C GLU A 119 -10.74 -8.51 -3.14
N GLY A 120 -10.12 -8.58 -1.97
CA GLY A 120 -8.84 -9.25 -1.75
C GLY A 120 -7.61 -8.47 -2.20
N VAL A 121 -7.75 -7.20 -2.57
CA VAL A 121 -6.67 -6.23 -2.82
C VAL A 121 -6.94 -4.87 -2.17
N CYS A 122 -8.16 -4.66 -1.64
CA CYS A 122 -8.55 -3.52 -0.83
C CYS A 122 -8.89 -3.99 0.58
N SER A 123 -8.71 -3.11 1.57
CA SER A 123 -9.17 -3.39 2.93
C SER A 123 -10.70 -3.58 2.98
N PRO A 124 -11.22 -4.36 3.95
CA PRO A 124 -12.66 -4.55 4.11
C PRO A 124 -13.41 -3.24 4.30
N GLU A 125 -12.83 -2.28 5.04
CA GLU A 125 -13.42 -0.97 5.29
C GLU A 125 -13.64 -0.20 3.98
N ILE A 126 -12.63 -0.20 3.09
CA ILE A 126 -12.72 0.45 1.78
C ILE A 126 -13.73 -0.30 0.90
N SER A 127 -13.69 -1.62 0.89
CA SER A 127 -14.61 -2.44 0.11
C SER A 127 -16.06 -2.22 0.57
N ASP A 128 -16.31 -2.21 1.87
CA ASP A 128 -17.63 -2.00 2.44
C ASP A 128 -18.15 -0.56 2.26
N ALA A 129 -17.26 0.44 2.29
CA ALA A 129 -17.62 1.83 2.03
C ALA A 129 -18.00 2.09 0.56
N LEU A 130 -17.40 1.35 -0.37
CA LEU A 130 -17.64 1.50 -1.81
C LEU A 130 -18.68 0.51 -2.36
N THR A 131 -19.04 -0.53 -1.60
CA THR A 131 -20.09 -1.46 -1.97
C THR A 131 -21.46 -0.86 -1.60
N LEU A 132 -22.33 -0.71 -2.59
CA LEU A 132 -23.70 -0.24 -2.38
C LEU A 132 -24.63 -1.43 -2.16
N VAL A 133 -25.53 -1.30 -1.20
CA VAL A 133 -26.56 -2.28 -0.86
C VAL A 133 -27.92 -1.63 -0.99
N GLU A 134 -28.83 -2.28 -1.70
CA GLU A 134 -30.23 -1.88 -1.77
C GLU A 134 -31.01 -2.51 -0.61
N LEU A 135 -31.62 -1.67 0.19
CA LEU A 135 -32.49 -2.09 1.29
C LEU A 135 -33.89 -2.48 0.76
N PRO A 136 -34.69 -3.26 1.52
CA PRO A 136 -36.04 -3.69 1.12
C PRO A 136 -36.99 -2.53 0.78
N ASN A 137 -36.72 -1.33 1.26
CA ASN A 137 -37.50 -0.12 0.97
C ASN A 137 -37.03 0.62 -0.31
N GLY A 138 -36.06 0.05 -1.07
CA GLY A 138 -35.50 0.64 -2.28
C GLY A 138 -34.42 1.69 -2.03
N LEU A 139 -34.04 1.97 -0.78
CA LEU A 139 -32.95 2.89 -0.47
C LEU A 139 -31.60 2.21 -0.72
N VAL A 140 -30.72 2.87 -1.46
CA VAL A 140 -29.36 2.41 -1.75
C VAL A 140 -28.38 3.14 -0.84
N ILE A 141 -27.65 2.40 -0.01
CA ILE A 141 -26.66 2.93 0.92
C ILE A 141 -25.35 2.15 0.83
N PRO A 142 -24.21 2.76 1.20
CA PRO A 142 -22.96 2.01 1.38
C PRO A 142 -23.13 0.86 2.39
N LYS A 143 -22.52 -0.27 2.09
CA LYS A 143 -22.57 -1.46 2.97
C LYS A 143 -22.03 -1.15 4.38
N SER A 144 -21.06 -0.24 4.48
CA SER A 144 -20.54 0.26 5.76
C SER A 144 -21.59 1.00 6.62
N MET A 145 -22.66 1.52 6.00
CA MET A 145 -23.77 2.19 6.68
C MET A 145 -24.93 1.25 7.02
N VAL A 146 -24.91 0.00 6.54
CA VAL A 146 -25.88 -1.00 6.95
C VAL A 146 -25.69 -1.26 8.43
N PRO A 147 -26.72 -1.04 9.28
CA PRO A 147 -26.59 -1.33 10.70
C PRO A 147 -26.15 -2.78 10.86
N ARG A 148 -25.01 -3.00 11.47
CA ARG A 148 -24.66 -4.33 11.97
C ARG A 148 -25.69 -4.62 13.05
N LEU A 149 -26.33 -5.76 12.94
CA LEU A 149 -27.15 -6.25 14.05
C LEU A 149 -26.15 -6.55 15.17
N ASP A 150 -25.92 -5.56 16.01
CA ASP A 150 -25.24 -5.79 17.26
C ASP A 150 -26.17 -6.66 18.09
N PHE A 151 -25.73 -7.88 18.34
CA PHE A 151 -26.43 -8.72 19.31
C PHE A 151 -26.32 -8.01 20.64
N VAL A 152 -27.45 -7.56 21.17
CA VAL A 152 -27.53 -7.11 22.56
C VAL A 152 -27.39 -8.38 23.39
N VAL A 153 -26.23 -8.58 23.98
CA VAL A 153 -26.02 -9.63 24.97
C VAL A 153 -26.59 -9.08 26.26
N GLU A 154 -27.77 -9.57 26.63
CA GLU A 154 -28.34 -9.30 27.95
C GLU A 154 -27.74 -10.32 28.92
N ALA A 155 -27.10 -9.84 29.98
CA ALA A 155 -26.61 -10.69 31.04
C ALA A 155 -27.82 -11.24 31.81
N ALA A 156 -27.81 -12.53 32.10
CA ALA A 156 -28.93 -13.18 32.81
C ALA A 156 -28.83 -13.02 34.33
N ASN A 157 -27.68 -12.59 34.84
CA ASN A 157 -27.41 -12.38 36.27
C ASN A 157 -26.23 -11.40 36.50
N ASP A 158 -26.10 -10.93 37.75
CA ASP A 158 -25.08 -9.94 38.15
C ASP A 158 -23.62 -10.45 37.95
N GLU A 159 -23.36 -11.74 37.89
CA GLU A 159 -22.05 -12.34 37.65
C GLU A 159 -21.68 -12.22 36.16
N GLU A 160 -22.62 -12.59 35.29
CA GLU A 160 -22.45 -12.45 33.83
C GLU A 160 -22.33 -10.97 33.39
N GLU A 161 -23.04 -10.06 34.09
CA GLU A 161 -22.92 -8.62 33.83
C GLU A 161 -21.51 -8.12 34.10
N LYS A 162 -20.88 -8.55 35.22
CA LYS A 162 -19.50 -8.20 35.53
C LYS A 162 -18.50 -8.78 34.52
N GLU A 163 -18.67 -10.04 34.14
CA GLU A 163 -17.80 -10.67 33.14
C GLU A 163 -17.93 -9.96 31.79
N LEU A 164 -19.13 -9.54 31.41
CA LEU A 164 -19.37 -8.77 30.18
C LEU A 164 -18.72 -7.38 30.25
N GLU A 165 -18.85 -6.69 31.38
CA GLU A 165 -18.21 -5.37 31.58
C GLU A 165 -16.67 -5.49 31.54
N GLU A 166 -16.09 -6.51 32.18
CA GLU A 166 -14.66 -6.77 32.13
C GLU A 166 -14.19 -7.06 30.70
N PHE A 167 -14.91 -7.90 29.98
CA PHE A 167 -14.61 -8.21 28.59
C PHE A 167 -14.68 -6.98 27.69
N MET A 168 -15.73 -6.15 27.84
CA MET A 168 -15.88 -4.91 27.08
C MET A 168 -14.75 -3.92 27.39
N ALA A 169 -14.38 -3.80 28.67
CA ALA A 169 -13.29 -2.93 29.10
C ALA A 169 -11.92 -3.41 28.54
N GLU A 170 -11.70 -4.73 28.47
CA GLU A 170 -10.48 -5.29 27.89
C GLU A 170 -10.42 -5.04 26.37
N GLN A 171 -11.53 -5.25 25.65
CA GLN A 171 -11.64 -4.95 24.22
C GLN A 171 -11.37 -3.46 23.93
N GLN A 172 -11.91 -2.58 24.78
CA GLN A 172 -11.67 -1.16 24.62
C GLN A 172 -10.21 -0.77 24.85
N ARG A 173 -9.57 -1.32 25.90
CA ARG A 173 -8.14 -1.13 26.15
C ARG A 173 -7.27 -1.67 25.01
N PHE A 174 -7.65 -2.79 24.42
CA PHE A 174 -6.96 -3.35 23.26
C PHE A 174 -7.04 -2.40 22.07
N LYS A 175 -8.24 -1.91 21.72
CA LYS A 175 -8.44 -0.94 20.63
C LYS A 175 -7.66 0.37 20.88
N GLU A 176 -7.66 0.87 22.11
CA GLU A 176 -6.91 2.08 22.46
C GLU A 176 -5.40 1.91 22.30
N ARG A 177 -4.85 0.73 22.68
CA ARG A 177 -3.43 0.40 22.48
C ARG A 177 -3.10 0.32 21.00
N GLU A 178 -3.92 -0.36 20.22
CA GLU A 178 -3.74 -0.48 18.77
C GLU A 178 -3.75 0.91 18.09
N MET A 179 -4.70 1.76 18.46
CA MET A 179 -4.78 3.14 17.95
C MET A 179 -3.58 3.98 18.36
N ALA A 180 -3.10 3.84 19.60
CA ALA A 180 -1.91 4.55 20.08
C ALA A 180 -0.65 4.08 19.35
N GLU A 181 -0.49 2.79 19.10
CA GLU A 181 0.62 2.23 18.34
C GLU A 181 0.61 2.68 16.88
N LYS A 182 -0.55 2.65 16.23
CA LYS A 182 -0.74 3.17 14.86
C LYS A 182 -0.37 4.66 14.79
N LYS A 183 -0.82 5.45 15.75
CA LYS A 183 -0.49 6.89 15.85
C LYS A 183 1.00 7.14 16.06
N ALA A 184 1.65 6.36 16.91
CA ALA A 184 3.10 6.46 17.14
C ALA A 184 3.90 6.09 15.87
N ARG A 185 3.51 5.02 15.19
CA ARG A 185 4.12 4.60 13.92
C ARG A 185 3.98 5.68 12.84
N ARG A 186 2.79 6.30 12.72
CA ARG A 186 2.54 7.42 11.79
C ARG A 186 3.45 8.61 12.10
N ALA A 187 3.56 8.99 13.37
CA ALA A 187 4.42 10.08 13.79
C ALA A 187 5.91 9.82 13.44
N GLU A 188 6.37 8.58 13.59
CA GLU A 188 7.73 8.19 13.23
C GLU A 188 7.98 8.26 11.71
N ILE A 189 7.03 7.76 10.91
CA ILE A 189 7.10 7.83 9.45
C ILE A 189 7.14 9.29 8.98
N ASN A 190 6.25 10.12 9.50
CA ASN A 190 6.21 11.55 9.16
C ASN A 190 7.51 12.27 9.55
N ARG A 191 8.11 11.90 10.70
CA ARG A 191 9.41 12.44 11.10
C ARG A 191 10.52 12.05 10.12
N LYS A 192 10.58 10.77 9.72
CA LYS A 192 11.57 10.28 8.73
C LYS A 192 11.43 11.00 7.39
N ILE A 193 10.20 11.16 6.90
CA ILE A 193 9.91 11.90 5.65
C ILE A 193 10.34 13.37 5.78
N ALA A 194 10.06 14.02 6.91
CA ALA A 194 10.46 15.40 7.14
C ALA A 194 12.00 15.57 7.18
N GLU A 195 12.71 14.62 7.77
CA GLU A 195 14.17 14.61 7.80
C GLU A 195 14.78 14.40 6.41
N GLU A 196 14.23 13.46 5.62
CA GLU A 196 14.68 13.24 4.25
C GLU A 196 14.44 14.47 3.35
N ASN A 197 13.28 15.09 3.48
CA ASN A 197 12.95 16.30 2.74
C ASN A 197 13.89 17.47 3.13
N LYS A 198 14.27 17.60 4.40
CA LYS A 198 15.28 18.58 4.85
C LYS A 198 16.66 18.29 4.23
N LYS A 199 17.06 17.01 4.18
CA LYS A 199 18.34 16.60 3.55
C LYS A 199 18.34 16.86 2.05
N LYS A 200 17.22 16.59 1.36
CA LYS A 200 17.08 16.87 -0.09
C LYS A 200 17.16 18.37 -0.37
N LYS A 201 16.44 19.21 0.38
CA LYS A 201 16.50 20.68 0.26
C LYS A 201 17.91 21.24 0.54
N LYS A 202 18.62 20.69 1.52
CA LYS A 202 20.00 21.12 1.79
C LYS A 202 20.93 20.80 0.64
N LYS A 203 20.82 19.57 0.06
CA LYS A 203 21.62 19.18 -1.11
C LYS A 203 21.30 20.00 -2.37
N GLU A 204 20.04 20.41 -2.55
CA GLU A 204 19.65 21.29 -3.66
C GLU A 204 20.22 22.71 -3.48
N ASN A 205 20.14 23.28 -2.26
CA ASN A 205 20.73 24.57 -1.97
C ASN A 205 22.27 24.55 -2.14
N ASP A 206 22.94 23.52 -1.63
CA ASP A 206 24.39 23.36 -1.79
C ASP A 206 24.80 23.26 -3.27
N LYS A 207 24.00 22.63 -4.12
CA LYS A 207 24.22 22.58 -5.57
C LYS A 207 23.99 23.93 -6.25
N GLN A 208 22.98 24.69 -5.81
CA GLN A 208 22.72 26.04 -6.35
C GLN A 208 23.82 27.01 -5.97
N LEU A 209 24.30 26.98 -4.73
CA LEU A 209 25.42 27.81 -4.27
C LEU A 209 26.70 27.50 -5.09
N GLY A 210 27.03 26.23 -5.30
CA GLY A 210 28.18 25.85 -6.13
C GLY A 210 28.04 26.24 -7.61
N LEU A 211 26.86 26.50 -8.13
CA LEU A 211 26.62 26.98 -9.47
C LEU A 211 26.92 28.49 -9.60
N PHE A 212 26.63 29.27 -8.55
CA PHE A 212 26.91 30.71 -8.51
C PHE A 212 28.38 30.99 -8.33
N ASP A 213 29.13 30.22 -7.57
CA ASP A 213 30.59 30.36 -7.42
C ASP A 213 31.35 30.12 -8.74
N PHE A 214 30.78 29.42 -9.71
CA PHE A 214 31.41 29.21 -11.04
C PHE A 214 31.28 30.43 -11.95
N TYR A 215 30.29 31.30 -11.75
CA TYR A 215 30.08 32.49 -12.58
C TYR A 215 30.87 33.72 -12.12
N GLU A 216 31.33 33.77 -10.86
CA GLU A 216 32.13 34.91 -10.35
C GLU A 216 33.64 34.82 -10.72
N ASN A 217 34.11 33.64 -11.15
CA ASN A 217 35.54 33.46 -11.52
C ASN A 217 35.87 33.73 -13.00
N ASP A 218 34.88 33.97 -13.87
CA ASP A 218 35.11 34.27 -15.30
C ASP A 218 35.19 35.76 -15.64
N GLU A 219 34.97 36.68 -14.68
CA GLU A 219 35.08 38.13 -14.95
C GLU A 219 36.41 38.78 -14.57
N THR A 220 37.42 37.99 -14.16
CA THR A 220 38.77 38.53 -13.86
C THR A 220 39.85 37.79 -14.63
N SER A 221 39.88 37.98 -15.97
CA SER A 221 41.06 37.74 -16.80
C SER A 221 41.04 38.62 -18.04
#